data_02c6035432ddef42a9995f83813c8d18
#
_entry.id   02c6035432ddef42a9995f83813c8d18
#
_cell.length_a   1.000
_cell.length_b   1.000
_cell.length_c   1.000
_cell.angle_alpha   90.00
_cell.angle_beta   90.00
_cell.angle_gamma   90.00
#
_symmetry.space_group_name_H-M   'P 1'
#
loop_
_entity.id
_entity.type
_entity.pdbx_description
1 polymer ?
#
loop_
_entity_poly.entity_id
_entity_poly.type
_entity_poly.pdbx_seq_one_letter_code
_entity_poly.pdbx_strand_id
1 'polypeptide(L)'
;MSSRIEPYLPPALIRIFAVAGFLAAAILLVNAAKRAGVIPTSPVTQLAAPVAQLAAIGLVIGIYVLVSRQARALGAAGAAISVVALAGLVGVEFVLNLVFPYVDPGVVAALRAGPLGIALTVVSMLFLLGTVVLMLALWRSSSVPRGVVLLYTASVIPIAFRTVVPETVLQLGLVGLAVAIVGLAVWMLRNVPQESLQGGPLNPDDLQGLRIQELPRSGAHVQDPDKVQ
;
A
#
# COMPACT_ATOMS: atom_id res chain seq x y z
N MET A 1 15.39 -30.99 8.67
CA MET A 1 15.54 -29.57 9.02
C MET A 1 14.93 -28.77 7.86
N SER A 2 13.69 -28.30 8.02
CA SER A 2 12.99 -27.51 7.00
C SER A 2 13.39 -26.05 7.19
N SER A 3 14.24 -25.54 6.29
CA SER A 3 14.55 -24.10 6.21
C SER A 3 13.27 -23.38 5.84
N ARG A 4 12.60 -22.79 6.85
CA ARG A 4 11.52 -21.84 6.59
C ARG A 4 12.13 -20.65 5.86
N ILE A 5 11.87 -20.56 4.57
CA ILE A 5 12.09 -19.34 3.81
C ILE A 5 11.14 -18.31 4.42
N GLU A 6 11.64 -17.48 5.32
CA GLU A 6 10.90 -16.30 5.77
C GLU A 6 10.97 -15.29 4.62
N PRO A 7 9.82 -14.87 4.06
CA PRO A 7 9.84 -13.77 3.10
C PRO A 7 10.16 -12.50 3.87
N TYR A 8 11.42 -12.18 4.01
CA TYR A 8 11.91 -10.91 4.51
C TYR A 8 11.73 -9.89 3.39
N LEU A 9 10.69 -9.07 3.48
CA LEU A 9 10.63 -7.88 2.64
C LEU A 9 11.69 -6.89 3.14
N PRO A 10 12.48 -6.33 2.21
CA PRO A 10 13.49 -5.33 2.57
C PRO A 10 12.84 -4.17 3.33
N PRO A 11 13.42 -3.68 4.44
CA PRO A 11 12.93 -2.52 5.18
C PRO A 11 12.72 -1.28 4.29
N ALA A 12 13.55 -1.12 3.26
CA ALA A 12 13.42 -0.09 2.26
C ALA A 12 12.06 -0.11 1.55
N LEU A 13 11.52 -1.29 1.21
CA LEU A 13 10.25 -1.42 0.52
C LEU A 13 9.07 -0.96 1.41
N ILE A 14 9.11 -1.29 2.70
CA ILE A 14 8.08 -0.85 3.66
C ILE A 14 8.11 0.68 3.80
N ARG A 15 9.31 1.28 3.81
CA ARG A 15 9.46 2.75 3.83
C ARG A 15 8.88 3.38 2.57
N ILE A 16 9.11 2.80 1.39
CA ILE A 16 8.52 3.27 0.12
C ILE A 16 6.99 3.26 0.19
N PHE A 17 6.38 2.19 0.70
CA PHE A 17 4.93 2.11 0.87
C PHE A 17 4.40 3.13 1.89
N ALA A 18 5.12 3.39 2.97
CA ALA A 18 4.74 4.43 3.92
C ALA A 18 4.82 5.83 3.29
N VAL A 19 5.87 6.13 2.51
CA VAL A 19 6.00 7.38 1.75
C VAL A 19 4.86 7.53 0.74
N ALA A 20 4.47 6.46 0.05
CA ALA A 20 3.29 6.47 -0.82
C ALA A 20 2.01 6.85 -0.03
N GLY A 21 1.85 6.36 1.20
CA GLY A 21 0.77 6.77 2.08
C GLY A 21 0.79 8.27 2.40
N PHE A 22 1.94 8.84 2.75
CA PHE A 22 2.05 10.29 2.98
C PHE A 22 1.73 11.10 1.73
N LEU A 23 2.19 10.65 0.56
CA LEU A 23 1.87 11.29 -0.72
C LEU A 23 0.35 11.26 -0.99
N ALA A 24 -0.29 10.11 -0.81
CA ALA A 24 -1.74 9.98 -0.97
C ALA A 24 -2.49 10.93 -0.02
N ALA A 25 -2.12 10.99 1.25
CA ALA A 25 -2.73 11.88 2.22
C ALA A 25 -2.55 13.36 1.86
N ALA A 26 -1.34 13.76 1.44
CA ALA A 26 -1.07 15.13 1.02
C ALA A 26 -1.94 15.55 -0.17
N ILE A 27 -2.05 14.68 -1.18
CA ILE A 27 -2.91 14.96 -2.36
C ILE A 27 -4.39 15.00 -1.97
N LEU A 28 -4.85 14.13 -1.06
CA LEU A 28 -6.23 14.18 -0.56
C LEU A 28 -6.53 15.52 0.14
N LEU A 29 -5.61 16.04 0.93
CA LEU A 29 -5.75 17.37 1.57
C LEU A 29 -5.78 18.49 0.53
N VAL A 30 -4.93 18.45 -0.48
CA VAL A 30 -4.96 19.38 -1.61
C VAL A 30 -6.31 19.31 -2.33
N ASN A 31 -6.83 18.11 -2.57
CA ASN A 31 -8.14 17.93 -3.20
C ASN A 31 -9.29 18.45 -2.32
N ALA A 32 -9.24 18.23 -1.00
CA ALA A 32 -10.20 18.82 -0.06
C ALA A 32 -10.15 20.35 -0.08
N ALA A 33 -8.95 20.96 -0.05
CA ALA A 33 -8.76 22.41 -0.11
C ALA A 33 -9.22 23.01 -1.43
N LYS A 34 -8.99 22.32 -2.58
CA LYS A 34 -9.52 22.70 -3.89
C LYS A 34 -11.06 22.71 -3.89
N ARG A 35 -11.70 21.67 -3.36
CA ARG A 35 -13.16 21.57 -3.26
C ARG A 35 -13.76 22.63 -2.33
N ALA A 36 -13.04 22.99 -1.27
CA ALA A 36 -13.43 24.09 -0.37
C ALA A 36 -13.21 25.49 -0.95
N GLY A 37 -12.66 25.61 -2.18
CA GLY A 37 -12.36 26.88 -2.81
C GLY A 37 -11.15 27.62 -2.22
N VAL A 38 -10.38 26.97 -1.34
CA VAL A 38 -9.17 27.56 -0.71
C VAL A 38 -8.01 27.63 -1.71
N ILE A 39 -7.91 26.64 -2.60
CA ILE A 39 -6.90 26.60 -3.67
C ILE A 39 -7.58 26.57 -5.03
N PRO A 40 -7.04 27.29 -6.03
CA PRO A 40 -7.61 27.28 -7.38
C PRO A 40 -7.42 25.92 -8.05
N THR A 41 -8.35 25.55 -8.92
CA THR A 41 -8.19 24.40 -9.80
C THR A 41 -7.11 24.72 -10.83
N SER A 42 -6.11 23.86 -10.96
CA SER A 42 -5.02 23.95 -11.92
C SER A 42 -4.75 22.59 -12.56
N PRO A 43 -4.06 22.54 -13.72
CA PRO A 43 -3.67 21.26 -14.34
C PRO A 43 -2.95 20.32 -13.38
N VAL A 44 -2.08 20.87 -12.52
CA VAL A 44 -1.33 20.09 -11.53
C VAL A 44 -2.27 19.47 -10.50
N THR A 45 -3.22 20.24 -9.94
CA THR A 45 -4.17 19.71 -8.95
C THR A 45 -5.18 18.73 -9.55
N GLN A 46 -5.46 18.84 -10.85
CA GLN A 46 -6.30 17.88 -11.57
C GLN A 46 -5.56 16.56 -11.81
N LEU A 47 -4.30 16.62 -12.26
CA LEU A 47 -3.45 15.43 -12.46
C LEU A 47 -3.06 14.75 -11.16
N ALA A 48 -2.97 15.48 -10.07
CA ALA A 48 -2.63 14.88 -8.76
C ALA A 48 -3.71 13.91 -8.27
N ALA A 49 -4.99 14.11 -8.58
CA ALA A 49 -6.09 13.29 -8.09
C ALA A 49 -5.94 11.77 -8.43
N PRO A 50 -5.69 11.35 -9.68
CA PRO A 50 -5.44 9.94 -9.99
C PRO A 50 -4.14 9.42 -9.36
N VAL A 51 -3.11 10.27 -9.19
CA VAL A 51 -1.84 9.88 -8.55
C VAL A 51 -2.05 9.51 -7.07
N ALA A 52 -2.98 10.18 -6.38
CA ALA A 52 -3.33 9.81 -5.00
C ALA A 52 -3.83 8.35 -4.90
N GLN A 53 -4.61 7.88 -5.87
CA GLN A 53 -5.13 6.52 -5.88
C GLN A 53 -4.03 5.49 -6.14
N LEU A 54 -3.08 5.79 -7.04
CA LEU A 54 -1.91 4.95 -7.28
C LEU A 54 -1.04 4.85 -6.02
N ALA A 55 -0.81 5.97 -5.33
CA ALA A 55 -0.07 5.99 -4.08
C ALA A 55 -0.81 5.20 -2.96
N ALA A 56 -2.15 5.29 -2.91
CA ALA A 56 -2.96 4.52 -1.96
C ALA A 56 -2.88 3.00 -2.22
N ILE A 57 -2.73 2.55 -3.47
CA ILE A 57 -2.47 1.14 -3.79
C ILE A 57 -1.19 0.67 -3.09
N GLY A 58 -0.10 1.45 -3.19
CA GLY A 58 1.15 1.16 -2.51
C GLY A 58 0.97 1.02 -0.99
N LEU A 59 0.25 1.95 -0.37
CA LEU A 59 -0.07 1.90 1.07
C LEU A 59 -0.83 0.61 1.43
N VAL A 60 -1.88 0.25 0.68
CA VAL A 60 -2.68 -0.96 0.94
C VAL A 60 -1.83 -2.22 0.85
N ILE A 61 -0.98 -2.33 -0.17
CA ILE A 61 -0.04 -3.45 -0.32
C ILE A 61 0.91 -3.50 0.88
N GLY A 62 1.51 -2.37 1.26
CA GLY A 62 2.44 -2.30 2.39
C GLY A 62 1.80 -2.70 3.72
N ILE A 63 0.57 -2.25 3.99
CA ILE A 63 -0.19 -2.63 5.17
C ILE A 63 -0.45 -4.15 5.16
N TYR A 64 -0.96 -4.68 4.05
CA TYR A 64 -1.25 -6.11 3.94
C TYR A 64 -0.02 -6.97 4.19
N VAL A 65 1.11 -6.60 3.60
CA VAL A 65 2.38 -7.33 3.80
C VAL A 65 2.78 -7.39 5.27
N LEU A 66 2.69 -6.26 6.00
CA LEU A 66 3.03 -6.20 7.43
C LEU A 66 2.10 -7.06 8.30
N VAL A 67 0.80 -7.18 7.94
CA VAL A 67 -0.19 -7.90 8.74
C VAL A 67 -0.57 -9.25 8.16
N SER A 68 0.02 -9.68 7.07
CA SER A 68 -0.37 -10.89 6.31
C SER A 68 -0.43 -12.16 7.16
N ARG A 69 0.49 -12.31 8.12
CA ARG A 69 0.52 -13.47 9.03
C ARG A 69 -0.68 -13.49 10.00
N GLN A 70 -1.12 -12.32 10.49
CA GLN A 70 -2.22 -12.19 11.44
C GLN A 70 -3.58 -12.10 10.71
N ALA A 71 -3.64 -11.35 9.61
CA ALA A 71 -4.86 -11.07 8.87
C ALA A 71 -5.33 -12.23 7.96
N ARG A 72 -4.43 -13.16 7.62
CA ARG A 72 -4.71 -14.37 6.82
C ARG A 72 -5.58 -14.09 5.58
N ALA A 73 -6.53 -14.99 5.29
CA ALA A 73 -7.40 -14.89 4.11
C ALA A 73 -8.28 -13.62 4.08
N LEU A 74 -8.74 -13.15 5.24
CA LEU A 74 -9.58 -11.95 5.31
C LEU A 74 -8.78 -10.70 4.92
N GLY A 75 -7.52 -10.59 5.37
CA GLY A 75 -6.62 -9.50 4.99
C GLY A 75 -6.27 -9.55 3.51
N ALA A 76 -6.01 -10.75 2.96
CA ALA A 76 -5.75 -10.93 1.54
C ALA A 76 -6.95 -10.51 0.68
N ALA A 77 -8.16 -10.97 1.04
CA ALA A 77 -9.39 -10.59 0.32
C ALA A 77 -9.62 -9.07 0.38
N GLY A 78 -9.51 -8.46 1.57
CA GLY A 78 -9.67 -7.02 1.75
C GLY A 78 -8.67 -6.22 0.95
N ALA A 79 -7.40 -6.60 0.97
CA ALA A 79 -6.35 -5.95 0.18
C ALA A 79 -6.60 -6.10 -1.32
N ALA A 80 -6.93 -7.29 -1.81
CA ALA A 80 -7.20 -7.53 -3.22
C ALA A 80 -8.40 -6.70 -3.73
N ILE A 81 -9.52 -6.70 -2.99
CA ILE A 81 -10.69 -5.89 -3.34
C ILE A 81 -10.32 -4.39 -3.32
N SER A 82 -9.58 -3.94 -2.31
CA SER A 82 -9.16 -2.54 -2.21
C SER A 82 -8.25 -2.13 -3.37
N VAL A 83 -7.30 -2.97 -3.77
CA VAL A 83 -6.41 -2.69 -4.92
C VAL A 83 -7.21 -2.58 -6.21
N VAL A 84 -8.14 -3.52 -6.47
CA VAL A 84 -9.02 -3.47 -7.65
C VAL A 84 -9.88 -2.20 -7.63
N ALA A 85 -10.45 -1.86 -6.49
CA ALA A 85 -11.27 -0.66 -6.33
C ALA A 85 -10.45 0.62 -6.54
N LEU A 86 -9.25 0.72 -5.96
CA LEU A 86 -8.36 1.86 -6.14
C LEU A 86 -7.90 2.01 -7.58
N ALA A 87 -7.60 0.91 -8.27
CA ALA A 87 -7.31 0.92 -9.71
C ALA A 87 -8.50 1.47 -10.53
N GLY A 88 -9.74 1.05 -10.20
CA GLY A 88 -10.95 1.62 -10.76
C GLY A 88 -11.10 3.12 -10.44
N LEU A 89 -10.80 3.53 -9.20
CA LEU A 89 -10.83 4.93 -8.78
C LEU A 89 -9.82 5.80 -9.54
N VAL A 90 -8.69 5.27 -9.99
CA VAL A 90 -7.78 6.00 -10.90
C VAL A 90 -8.55 6.44 -12.15
N GLY A 91 -9.29 5.55 -12.80
CA GLY A 91 -10.13 5.87 -13.94
C GLY A 91 -11.25 6.87 -13.61
N VAL A 92 -11.89 6.71 -12.45
CA VAL A 92 -12.89 7.65 -11.94
C VAL A 92 -12.32 9.05 -11.79
N GLU A 93 -11.15 9.20 -11.17
CA GLU A 93 -10.49 10.48 -10.96
C GLU A 93 -10.03 11.12 -12.28
N PHE A 94 -9.60 10.32 -13.26
CA PHE A 94 -9.33 10.81 -14.61
C PHE A 94 -10.58 11.43 -15.23
N VAL A 95 -11.70 10.72 -15.21
CA VAL A 95 -12.96 11.22 -15.80
C VAL A 95 -13.42 12.48 -15.09
N LEU A 96 -13.43 12.51 -13.76
CA LEU A 96 -13.96 13.64 -12.98
C LEU A 96 -13.09 14.88 -13.03
N ASN A 97 -11.77 14.74 -13.11
CA ASN A 97 -10.85 15.88 -13.06
C ASN A 97 -10.35 16.32 -14.44
N LEU A 98 -10.25 15.40 -15.41
CA LEU A 98 -9.62 15.68 -16.71
C LEU A 98 -10.59 15.62 -17.90
N VAL A 99 -11.81 15.11 -17.71
CA VAL A 99 -12.82 15.05 -18.79
C VAL A 99 -14.00 15.95 -18.47
N PHE A 100 -14.68 15.74 -17.36
CA PHE A 100 -15.91 16.46 -17.02
C PHE A 100 -15.78 17.99 -16.96
N PRO A 101 -14.66 18.60 -16.50
CA PRO A 101 -14.52 20.05 -16.50
C PRO A 101 -14.48 20.69 -17.89
N TYR A 102 -14.24 19.90 -18.95
CA TYR A 102 -14.08 20.36 -20.34
C TYR A 102 -15.25 19.95 -21.25
N VAL A 103 -16.28 19.31 -20.69
CA VAL A 103 -17.44 18.80 -21.42
C VAL A 103 -18.68 19.57 -20.98
N ASP A 104 -19.61 19.79 -21.91
CA ASP A 104 -20.90 20.46 -21.63
C ASP A 104 -21.66 19.74 -20.49
N PRO A 105 -22.25 20.50 -19.55
CA PRO A 105 -22.98 19.93 -18.41
C PRO A 105 -24.12 18.96 -18.79
N GLY A 106 -24.79 19.22 -19.93
CA GLY A 106 -25.85 18.35 -20.44
C GLY A 106 -25.30 16.98 -20.88
N VAL A 107 -24.13 16.99 -21.54
CA VAL A 107 -23.43 15.73 -21.91
C VAL A 107 -22.94 14.99 -20.66
N VAL A 108 -22.41 15.70 -19.67
CA VAL A 108 -22.02 15.09 -18.38
C VAL A 108 -23.20 14.42 -17.70
N ALA A 109 -24.37 15.07 -17.69
CA ALA A 109 -25.61 14.51 -17.14
C ALA A 109 -26.03 13.23 -17.89
N ALA A 110 -25.98 13.23 -19.21
CA ALA A 110 -26.31 12.07 -20.04
C ALA A 110 -25.34 10.91 -19.81
N LEU A 111 -24.03 11.18 -19.71
CA LEU A 111 -23.00 10.19 -19.41
C LEU A 111 -23.20 9.55 -18.02
N ARG A 112 -23.59 10.36 -17.03
CA ARG A 112 -23.90 9.87 -15.67
C ARG A 112 -25.17 9.05 -15.61
N ALA A 113 -26.14 9.33 -16.47
CA ALA A 113 -27.36 8.51 -16.56
C ALA A 113 -27.15 7.17 -17.27
N GLY A 114 -26.03 7.02 -18.00
CA GLY A 114 -25.68 5.83 -18.76
C GLY A 114 -24.74 4.87 -18.02
N PRO A 115 -24.10 3.94 -18.75
CA PRO A 115 -23.20 2.93 -18.19
C PRO A 115 -22.02 3.50 -17.37
N LEU A 116 -21.56 4.71 -17.72
CA LEU A 116 -20.51 5.39 -16.97
C LEU A 116 -20.93 5.68 -15.53
N GLY A 117 -22.15 6.15 -15.30
CA GLY A 117 -22.68 6.41 -13.96
C GLY A 117 -22.78 5.13 -13.12
N ILE A 118 -23.16 4.01 -13.74
CA ILE A 118 -23.14 2.70 -13.10
C ILE A 118 -21.71 2.32 -12.70
N ALA A 119 -20.74 2.46 -13.61
CA ALA A 119 -19.34 2.13 -13.34
C ALA A 119 -18.76 2.98 -12.18
N LEU A 120 -19.04 4.30 -12.18
CA LEU A 120 -18.63 5.19 -11.09
C LEU A 120 -19.19 4.76 -9.74
N THR A 121 -20.44 4.32 -9.71
CA THR A 121 -21.10 3.83 -8.48
C THR A 121 -20.53 2.49 -8.03
N VAL A 122 -20.39 1.53 -8.94
CA VAL A 122 -19.84 0.20 -8.65
C VAL A 122 -18.42 0.30 -8.07
N VAL A 123 -17.56 1.12 -8.68
CA VAL A 123 -16.20 1.32 -8.18
C VAL A 123 -16.21 1.93 -6.77
N SER A 124 -17.09 2.90 -6.50
CA SER A 124 -17.22 3.51 -5.17
C SER A 124 -17.69 2.51 -4.12
N MET A 125 -18.66 1.65 -4.47
CA MET A 125 -19.14 0.59 -3.57
C MET A 125 -18.08 -0.50 -3.36
N LEU A 126 -17.33 -0.84 -4.39
CA LEU A 126 -16.22 -1.80 -4.28
C LEU A 126 -15.12 -1.24 -3.36
N PHE A 127 -14.83 0.06 -3.45
CA PHE A 127 -13.89 0.72 -2.55
C PHE A 127 -14.36 0.67 -1.09
N LEU A 128 -15.64 0.95 -0.83
CA LEU A 128 -16.21 0.83 0.51
C LEU A 128 -16.10 -0.62 1.03
N LEU A 129 -16.49 -1.60 0.21
CA LEU A 129 -16.45 -3.02 0.57
C LEU A 129 -14.99 -3.45 0.89
N GLY A 130 -14.05 -3.16 0.00
CA GLY A 130 -12.64 -3.50 0.19
C GLY A 130 -12.07 -2.88 1.47
N THR A 131 -12.41 -1.61 1.70
CA THR A 131 -12.03 -0.90 2.94
C THR A 131 -12.60 -1.59 4.17
N VAL A 132 -13.89 -1.88 4.22
CA VAL A 132 -14.53 -2.52 5.38
C VAL A 132 -13.90 -3.88 5.67
N VAL A 133 -13.69 -4.71 4.64
CA VAL A 133 -13.06 -6.03 4.80
C VAL A 133 -11.61 -5.91 5.29
N LEU A 134 -10.83 -4.99 4.71
CA LEU A 134 -9.45 -4.77 5.12
C LEU A 134 -9.37 -4.23 6.56
N MET A 135 -10.17 -3.22 6.89
CA MET A 135 -10.20 -2.63 8.24
C MET A 135 -10.70 -3.64 9.29
N LEU A 136 -11.65 -4.50 8.96
CA LEU A 136 -12.05 -5.60 9.83
C LEU A 136 -10.92 -6.60 10.08
N ALA A 137 -10.13 -6.91 9.06
CA ALA A 137 -8.94 -7.77 9.21
C ALA A 137 -7.90 -7.10 10.13
N LEU A 138 -7.65 -5.80 9.96
CA LEU A 138 -6.75 -5.03 10.83
C LEU A 138 -7.25 -4.95 12.28
N TRP A 139 -8.55 -4.76 12.45
CA TRP A 139 -9.18 -4.75 13.77
C TRP A 139 -8.98 -6.07 14.51
N ARG A 140 -9.20 -7.19 13.80
CA ARG A 140 -9.02 -8.54 14.36
C ARG A 140 -7.56 -8.88 14.66
N SER A 141 -6.63 -8.38 13.87
CA SER A 141 -5.20 -8.61 14.09
C SER A 141 -4.66 -7.89 15.32
N SER A 142 -5.37 -6.85 15.80
CA SER A 142 -4.96 -5.97 16.91
C SER A 142 -3.59 -5.32 16.75
N SER A 143 -3.01 -5.37 15.55
CA SER A 143 -1.67 -4.84 15.28
C SER A 143 -1.67 -3.34 15.03
N VAL A 144 -2.80 -2.79 14.55
CA VAL A 144 -2.96 -1.37 14.20
C VAL A 144 -3.78 -0.65 15.28
N PRO A 145 -3.46 0.60 15.63
CA PRO A 145 -4.26 1.37 16.59
C PRO A 145 -5.73 1.46 16.17
N ARG A 146 -6.63 1.03 17.03
CA ARG A 146 -8.08 0.95 16.76
C ARG A 146 -8.69 2.29 16.32
N GLY A 147 -8.21 3.40 16.90
CA GLY A 147 -8.66 4.74 16.51
C GLY A 147 -8.40 5.07 15.04
N VAL A 148 -7.26 4.65 14.50
CA VAL A 148 -6.91 4.84 13.09
C VAL A 148 -7.82 4.01 12.18
N VAL A 149 -8.08 2.76 12.56
CA VAL A 149 -8.97 1.85 11.81
C VAL A 149 -10.41 2.41 11.78
N LEU A 150 -10.93 2.88 12.92
CA LEU A 150 -12.26 3.50 13.01
C LEU A 150 -12.34 4.78 12.19
N LEU A 151 -11.35 5.66 12.32
CA LEU A 151 -11.31 6.92 11.57
C LEU A 151 -11.28 6.67 10.06
N TYR A 152 -10.45 5.72 9.62
CA TYR A 152 -10.39 5.32 8.20
C TYR A 152 -11.76 4.85 7.70
N THR A 153 -12.37 3.90 8.40
CA THR A 153 -13.67 3.33 8.01
C THR A 153 -14.77 4.39 7.98
N ALA A 154 -14.87 5.21 9.03
CA ALA A 154 -15.86 6.27 9.10
C ALA A 154 -15.70 7.31 7.98
N SER A 155 -14.45 7.65 7.63
CA SER A 155 -14.14 8.65 6.62
C SER A 155 -14.45 8.19 5.19
N VAL A 156 -14.39 6.88 4.91
CA VAL A 156 -14.70 6.34 3.58
C VAL A 156 -16.20 6.36 3.29
N ILE A 157 -17.06 6.30 4.30
CA ILE A 157 -18.52 6.30 4.10
C ILE A 157 -19.00 7.50 3.30
N PRO A 158 -18.75 8.77 3.70
CA PRO A 158 -19.19 9.92 2.92
C PRO A 158 -18.55 9.99 1.53
N ILE A 159 -17.35 9.47 1.36
CA ILE A 159 -16.67 9.42 0.06
C ILE A 159 -17.37 8.43 -0.89
N ALA A 160 -17.80 7.27 -0.38
CA ALA A 160 -18.54 6.30 -1.17
C ALA A 160 -19.93 6.81 -1.58
N PHE A 161 -20.58 7.57 -0.70
CA PHE A 161 -21.92 8.15 -0.93
C PHE A 161 -21.88 9.63 -1.37
N ARG A 162 -20.80 10.07 -2.00
CA ARG A 162 -20.55 11.48 -2.37
C ARG A 162 -21.64 12.12 -3.23
N THR A 163 -22.50 11.36 -3.87
CA THR A 163 -23.60 11.87 -4.71
C THR A 163 -24.83 12.29 -3.91
N VAL A 164 -24.94 11.85 -2.65
CA VAL A 164 -26.11 12.08 -1.79
C VAL A 164 -25.78 12.79 -0.48
N VAL A 165 -24.49 12.87 -0.11
CA VAL A 165 -24.07 13.59 1.11
C VAL A 165 -23.78 15.06 0.83
N PRO A 166 -24.00 15.94 1.83
CA PRO A 166 -23.61 17.36 1.72
C PRO A 166 -22.10 17.51 1.51
N GLU A 167 -21.70 18.57 0.79
CA GLU A 167 -20.28 18.83 0.48
C GLU A 167 -19.40 18.94 1.73
N THR A 168 -19.92 19.56 2.81
CA THR A 168 -19.21 19.67 4.08
C THR A 168 -18.89 18.32 4.71
N VAL A 169 -19.81 17.36 4.63
CA VAL A 169 -19.62 16.00 5.15
C VAL A 169 -18.60 15.25 4.30
N LEU A 170 -18.63 15.45 2.98
CA LEU A 170 -17.63 14.89 2.07
C LEU A 170 -16.22 15.43 2.39
N GLN A 171 -16.10 16.76 2.60
CA GLN A 171 -14.82 17.39 2.95
C GLN A 171 -14.27 16.87 4.27
N LEU A 172 -15.12 16.72 5.31
CA LEU A 172 -14.72 16.11 6.59
C LEU A 172 -14.25 14.66 6.37
N GLY A 173 -14.93 13.90 5.49
CA GLY A 173 -14.50 12.56 5.11
C GLY A 173 -13.12 12.54 4.46
N LEU A 174 -12.85 13.46 3.54
CA LEU A 174 -11.53 13.56 2.87
C LEU A 174 -10.42 13.90 3.87
N VAL A 175 -10.64 14.86 4.76
CA VAL A 175 -9.68 15.25 5.80
C VAL A 175 -9.47 14.10 6.79
N GLY A 176 -10.55 13.49 7.28
CA GLY A 176 -10.48 12.35 8.19
C GLY A 176 -9.73 11.16 7.58
N LEU A 177 -9.98 10.88 6.28
CA LEU A 177 -9.26 9.83 5.56
C LEU A 177 -7.77 10.16 5.43
N ALA A 178 -7.41 11.41 5.12
CA ALA A 178 -6.02 11.82 5.04
C ALA A 178 -5.30 11.64 6.39
N VAL A 179 -5.94 12.03 7.50
CA VAL A 179 -5.40 11.83 8.86
C VAL A 179 -5.24 10.35 9.19
N ALA A 180 -6.21 9.52 8.83
CA ALA A 180 -6.13 8.07 9.04
C ALA A 180 -5.01 7.43 8.21
N ILE A 181 -4.82 7.84 6.95
CA ILE A 181 -3.73 7.39 6.09
C ILE A 181 -2.37 7.77 6.69
N VAL A 182 -2.21 9.00 7.17
CA VAL A 182 -0.99 9.42 7.89
C VAL A 182 -0.75 8.54 9.12
N GLY A 183 -1.80 8.26 9.90
CA GLY A 183 -1.72 7.35 11.05
C GLY A 183 -1.24 5.95 10.67
N LEU A 184 -1.75 5.39 9.57
CA LEU A 184 -1.30 4.10 9.03
C LEU A 184 0.15 4.14 8.54
N ALA A 185 0.55 5.19 7.80
CA ALA A 185 1.90 5.35 7.31
C ALA A 185 2.93 5.49 8.46
N VAL A 186 2.60 6.27 9.49
CA VAL A 186 3.42 6.39 10.71
C VAL A 186 3.51 5.04 11.44
N TRP A 187 2.37 4.33 11.57
CA TRP A 187 2.36 3.00 12.16
C TRP A 187 3.26 2.03 11.37
N MET A 188 3.20 2.05 10.04
CA MET A 188 4.09 1.24 9.19
C MET A 188 5.56 1.53 9.47
N LEU A 189 5.96 2.82 9.52
CA LEU A 189 7.36 3.20 9.79
C LEU A 189 7.86 2.75 11.16
N ARG A 190 6.97 2.74 12.18
CA ARG A 190 7.31 2.27 13.53
C ARG A 190 7.43 0.75 13.63
N ASN A 191 6.84 0.01 12.69
CA ASN A 191 6.85 -1.45 12.67
C ASN A 191 7.74 -2.01 11.53
N VAL A 192 8.60 -1.19 10.95
CA VAL A 192 9.64 -1.66 10.02
C VAL A 192 10.55 -2.62 10.78
N PRO A 193 10.76 -3.86 10.32
CA PRO A 193 11.73 -4.76 10.93
C PRO A 193 13.10 -4.08 10.94
N GLN A 194 13.69 -3.94 12.13
CA GLN A 194 15.08 -3.50 12.20
C GLN A 194 15.93 -4.63 11.62
N GLU A 195 16.66 -4.34 10.56
CA GLU A 195 17.78 -5.19 10.19
C GLU A 195 18.64 -5.26 11.44
N SER A 196 18.68 -6.43 12.04
CA SER A 196 19.71 -6.72 13.04
C SER A 196 21.02 -6.50 12.30
N LEU A 197 21.69 -5.37 12.56
CA LEU A 197 23.09 -5.13 12.24
C LEU A 197 23.97 -6.07 13.09
N GLN A 198 23.53 -7.33 13.21
CA GLN A 198 24.29 -8.44 13.73
C GLN A 198 25.13 -9.06 12.61
N GLY A 199 25.71 -8.25 11.74
CA GLY A 199 27.06 -8.45 11.34
C GLY A 199 27.93 -8.01 12.52
N GLY A 200 27.79 -8.66 13.65
CA GLY A 200 28.81 -8.59 14.71
C GLY A 200 30.16 -8.84 14.05
N PRO A 201 31.25 -8.22 14.52
CA PRO A 201 32.57 -8.53 13.98
C PRO A 201 32.70 -10.05 13.94
N LEU A 202 32.99 -10.57 12.73
CA LEU A 202 33.18 -12.02 12.52
C LEU A 202 34.04 -12.51 13.67
N ASN A 203 33.50 -13.41 14.50
CA ASN A 203 34.24 -13.98 15.61
C ASN A 203 35.55 -14.54 15.04
N PRO A 204 36.72 -14.18 15.55
CA PRO A 204 38.00 -14.70 15.06
C PRO A 204 38.01 -16.24 14.95
N ASP A 205 37.20 -16.93 15.76
CA ASP A 205 37.07 -18.39 15.77
C ASP A 205 36.30 -18.89 14.53
N ASP A 206 35.34 -18.13 13.95
CA ASP A 206 34.64 -18.47 12.71
C ASP A 206 35.58 -18.39 11.50
N LEU A 207 36.58 -17.49 11.54
CA LEU A 207 37.60 -17.38 10.49
C LEU A 207 38.61 -18.51 10.52
N GLN A 208 38.85 -19.15 11.69
CA GLN A 208 39.73 -20.30 11.80
C GLN A 208 39.06 -21.57 11.21
N GLY A 209 37.74 -21.71 11.35
CA GLY A 209 36.98 -22.80 10.74
C GLY A 209 37.00 -22.81 9.22
N LEU A 210 36.99 -21.63 8.60
CA LEU A 210 37.04 -21.45 7.14
C LEU A 210 38.43 -21.77 6.56
N ARG A 211 39.52 -21.53 7.32
CA ARG A 211 40.90 -21.81 6.87
C ARG A 211 41.24 -23.31 6.82
N ILE A 212 40.55 -24.13 7.57
CA ILE A 212 40.85 -25.58 7.63
C ILE A 212 40.17 -26.34 6.46
N GLN A 213 39.14 -25.78 5.84
CA GLN A 213 38.46 -26.44 4.73
C GLN A 213 39.10 -26.23 3.36
N GLU A 214 40.06 -25.30 3.19
CA GLU A 214 40.66 -24.96 1.90
C GLU A 214 41.98 -25.70 1.56
N LEU A 215 42.41 -26.69 2.33
CA LEU A 215 43.56 -27.52 1.95
C LEU A 215 43.07 -28.86 1.39
N PRO A 216 42.91 -29.02 0.07
CA PRO A 216 42.86 -30.33 -0.52
C PRO A 216 44.23 -30.96 -0.28
N ARG A 217 44.29 -32.02 0.54
CA ARG A 217 45.45 -32.89 0.62
C ARG A 217 45.68 -33.46 -0.77
N SER A 218 46.53 -32.81 -1.54
CA SER A 218 47.11 -33.37 -2.74
C SER A 218 48.01 -34.56 -2.29
N GLY A 219 47.37 -35.72 -2.16
CA GLY A 219 48.08 -36.97 -2.05
C GLY A 219 48.78 -37.29 -3.36
N ALA A 220 50.03 -36.87 -3.47
CA ALA A 220 50.89 -37.34 -4.55
C ALA A 220 51.01 -38.86 -4.43
N HIS A 221 50.32 -39.57 -5.29
CA HIS A 221 50.51 -40.98 -5.50
C HIS A 221 51.80 -41.13 -6.31
N VAL A 222 52.91 -41.36 -5.56
CA VAL A 222 54.19 -41.82 -6.18
C VAL A 222 53.94 -43.21 -6.76
N GLN A 223 53.81 -43.29 -8.06
CA GLN A 223 53.84 -44.56 -8.77
C GLN A 223 55.31 -45.10 -8.77
N ASP A 224 55.49 -46.24 -8.13
CA ASP A 224 56.72 -47.01 -8.14
C ASP A 224 56.93 -47.64 -9.54
N PRO A 225 58.05 -47.35 -10.26
CA PRO A 225 58.26 -47.84 -11.64
C PRO A 225 58.84 -49.23 -11.79
N ASP A 226 58.97 -50.06 -10.73
CA ASP A 226 59.70 -51.34 -10.79
C ASP A 226 58.83 -52.62 -10.68
N LYS A 227 57.77 -52.74 -11.50
CA LYS A 227 57.14 -54.04 -11.74
C LYS A 227 56.78 -54.24 -13.21
N VAL A 228 57.85 -54.43 -14.01
CA VAL A 228 57.77 -55.16 -15.29
C VAL A 228 58.72 -56.33 -15.20
N GLN A 229 58.21 -57.52 -14.93
CA GLN A 229 58.67 -58.82 -15.45
C GLN A 229 57.46 -59.73 -15.58
#